data_40652330d424174d41540017c6f20dc5
#
_entry.id   40652330d424174d41540017c6f20dc5
#
_cell.length_a   1.000
_cell.length_b   1.000
_cell.length_c   1.000
_cell.angle_alpha   90.00
_cell.angle_beta   90.00
_cell.angle_gamma   90.00
#
_symmetry.space_group_name_H-M   'P 1'
#
loop_
_entity.id
_entity.type
_entity.pdbx_description
1 polymer ?
#
loop_
_entity_poly.entity_id
_entity_poly.type
_entity_poly.pdbx_seq_one_letter_code
_entity_poly.pdbx_strand_id
1 'polypeptide(L)'
;REIAPGMNATLWGYNGQSPGPTIEVVEGDRVRVFVTNKLPEHTTIHWHGQRLPNGMDGVGGLNQKQIPVGKTFVYEFIARRPGTFMYHPHADEMVQMAMGMMGLWITHPKVAPGASHPVIAQVQRDYAFLLSAFDVDPGSMTPKVNTMLDHNIWTFNSRVFPAITPLVARQGERVR
;
A
#
# COMPACT_ATOMS: atom_id res chain seq x y z
N ARG A 1 3.77 -14.83 -3.78
CA ARG A 1 3.16 -14.03 -4.86
C ARG A 1 3.71 -14.45 -6.20
N GLU A 2 2.87 -14.76 -7.17
CA GLU A 2 3.29 -14.88 -8.55
C GLU A 2 3.48 -13.46 -9.13
N ILE A 3 4.71 -13.12 -9.50
CA ILE A 3 5.07 -11.81 -10.04
C ILE A 3 5.10 -11.79 -11.57
N ALA A 4 5.29 -12.96 -12.19
CA ALA A 4 5.11 -13.23 -13.61
C ALA A 4 4.71 -14.70 -13.79
N PRO A 5 4.19 -15.13 -14.95
CA PRO A 5 3.84 -16.51 -15.19
C PRO A 5 5.01 -17.46 -14.87
N GLY A 6 4.81 -18.37 -13.92
CA GLY A 6 5.83 -19.30 -13.46
C GLY A 6 6.93 -18.71 -12.55
N MET A 7 6.91 -17.42 -12.29
CA MET A 7 7.86 -16.74 -11.42
C MET A 7 7.18 -16.33 -10.11
N ASN A 8 7.50 -17.03 -9.04
CA ASN A 8 6.98 -16.73 -7.71
C ASN A 8 8.01 -16.02 -6.84
N ALA A 9 7.58 -15.11 -5.99
CA ALA A 9 8.40 -14.51 -4.95
C ALA A 9 7.74 -14.69 -3.57
N THR A 10 8.56 -14.97 -2.57
CA THR A 10 8.15 -15.00 -1.16
C THR A 10 8.18 -13.57 -0.64
N LEU A 11 7.00 -12.97 -0.53
CA LEU A 11 6.82 -11.59 -0.06
C LEU A 11 6.12 -11.57 1.29
N TRP A 12 6.38 -10.51 2.06
CA TRP A 12 5.53 -10.11 3.17
C TRP A 12 4.43 -9.18 2.67
N GLY A 13 3.31 -9.12 3.38
CA GLY A 13 2.21 -8.28 2.94
C GLY A 13 1.11 -8.11 3.97
N TYR A 14 0.15 -7.28 3.64
CA TYR A 14 -1.04 -7.06 4.45
C TYR A 14 -2.16 -8.00 3.98
N ASN A 15 -2.82 -8.68 4.92
CA ASN A 15 -3.87 -9.65 4.64
C ASN A 15 -3.46 -10.73 3.62
N GLY A 16 -2.18 -11.18 3.69
CA GLY A 16 -1.67 -12.24 2.82
C GLY A 16 -1.42 -11.84 1.38
N GLN A 17 -1.33 -10.55 1.07
CA GLN A 17 -1.07 -10.06 -0.27
C GLN A 17 -0.08 -8.90 -0.31
N SER A 18 0.61 -8.75 -1.44
CA SER A 18 1.45 -7.59 -1.81
C SER A 18 1.07 -7.14 -3.24
N PRO A 19 0.75 -5.85 -3.48
CA PRO A 19 0.46 -4.86 -2.45
C PRO A 19 -0.69 -5.29 -1.54
N GLY A 20 -0.76 -4.70 -0.35
CA GLY A 20 -1.90 -4.83 0.55
C GLY A 20 -3.20 -4.34 -0.08
N PRO A 21 -4.35 -4.59 0.54
CA PRO A 21 -5.64 -4.10 0.06
C PRO A 21 -5.63 -2.60 -0.15
N THR A 22 -6.22 -2.11 -1.23
CA THR A 22 -6.50 -0.68 -1.37
C THR A 22 -7.53 -0.27 -0.33
N ILE A 23 -7.21 0.75 0.46
CA ILE A 23 -8.12 1.34 1.43
C ILE A 23 -8.73 2.59 0.82
N GLU A 24 -10.05 2.61 0.68
CA GLU A 24 -10.79 3.75 0.16
C GLU A 24 -11.71 4.32 1.22
N VAL A 25 -11.66 5.64 1.40
CA VAL A 25 -12.46 6.37 2.39
C VAL A 25 -12.91 7.70 1.81
N VAL A 26 -13.87 8.35 2.47
CA VAL A 26 -14.29 9.70 2.13
C VAL A 26 -13.72 10.69 3.14
N GLU A 27 -13.39 11.88 2.69
CA GLU A 27 -12.96 12.98 3.56
C GLU A 27 -13.98 13.22 4.68
N GLY A 28 -13.50 13.19 5.92
CA GLY A 28 -14.31 13.30 7.13
C GLY A 28 -14.69 11.96 7.76
N ASP A 29 -14.43 10.84 7.11
CA ASP A 29 -14.68 9.52 7.69
C ASP A 29 -13.82 9.29 8.92
N ARG A 30 -14.44 8.70 9.95
CA ARG A 30 -13.73 8.15 11.10
C ARG A 30 -13.25 6.74 10.75
N VAL A 31 -11.95 6.60 10.62
CA VAL A 31 -11.30 5.35 10.25
C VAL A 31 -10.81 4.64 11.51
N ARG A 32 -11.04 3.32 11.57
CA ARG A 32 -10.49 2.46 12.60
C ARG A 32 -9.91 1.21 11.95
N VAL A 33 -8.60 1.02 12.08
CA VAL A 33 -7.87 -0.10 11.50
C VAL A 33 -7.24 -0.94 12.61
N PHE A 34 -7.62 -2.21 12.68
CA PHE A 34 -7.04 -3.19 13.59
C PHE A 34 -5.88 -3.89 12.88
N VAL A 35 -4.67 -3.71 13.40
CA VAL A 35 -3.46 -4.30 12.82
C VAL A 35 -2.94 -5.37 13.75
N THR A 36 -3.13 -6.63 13.37
CA THR A 36 -2.54 -7.78 14.07
C THR A 36 -1.23 -8.18 13.40
N ASN A 37 -0.14 -8.09 14.12
CA ASN A 37 1.18 -8.44 13.62
C ASN A 37 1.36 -9.97 13.56
N LYS A 38 1.48 -10.51 12.36
CA LYS A 38 1.79 -11.93 12.10
C LYS A 38 3.18 -12.12 11.47
N LEU A 39 3.99 -11.08 11.41
CA LEU A 39 5.36 -11.15 10.93
C LEU A 39 6.25 -11.85 11.99
N PRO A 40 7.44 -12.31 11.61
CA PRO A 40 8.42 -12.87 12.56
C PRO A 40 9.11 -11.82 13.44
N GLU A 41 8.85 -10.54 13.19
CA GLU A 41 9.44 -9.39 13.90
C GLU A 41 8.38 -8.32 14.23
N HIS A 42 8.76 -7.26 14.96
CA HIS A 42 7.82 -6.16 15.25
C HIS A 42 7.54 -5.36 13.97
N THR A 43 6.41 -4.66 13.97
CA THR A 43 6.02 -3.78 12.86
C THR A 43 5.25 -2.56 13.36
N THR A 44 4.99 -1.63 12.47
CA THR A 44 3.99 -0.57 12.60
C THR A 44 3.37 -0.32 11.24
N ILE A 45 2.36 0.54 11.13
CA ILE A 45 1.90 1.07 9.86
C ILE A 45 1.93 2.59 9.91
N HIS A 46 2.69 3.18 8.99
CA HIS A 46 2.66 4.60 8.68
C HIS A 46 1.68 4.89 7.54
N TRP A 47 0.87 5.92 7.75
CA TRP A 47 -0.15 6.38 6.79
C TRP A 47 0.41 7.56 6.00
N HIS A 48 1.24 7.25 5.02
CA HIS A 48 2.07 8.23 4.32
C HIS A 48 1.23 9.34 3.69
N GLY A 49 1.54 10.58 4.05
CA GLY A 49 0.88 11.78 3.53
C GLY A 49 -0.47 12.14 4.16
N GLN A 50 -0.97 11.35 5.11
CA GLN A 50 -2.20 11.67 5.83
C GLN A 50 -1.94 12.71 6.93
N ARG A 51 -2.97 13.50 7.28
CA ARG A 51 -2.95 14.41 8.43
C ARG A 51 -3.61 13.74 9.63
N LEU A 52 -2.82 13.25 10.54
CA LEU A 52 -3.24 12.39 11.65
C LEU A 52 -2.84 13.00 13.01
N PRO A 53 -3.48 12.57 14.11
CA PRO A 53 -2.90 12.74 15.44
C PRO A 53 -1.52 12.05 15.53
N ASN A 54 -0.55 12.69 16.17
CA ASN A 54 0.82 12.18 16.25
C ASN A 54 0.91 10.72 16.71
N GLY A 55 0.16 10.31 17.71
CA GLY A 55 0.14 8.92 18.20
C GLY A 55 -0.46 7.88 17.24
N MET A 56 -0.98 8.30 16.08
CA MET A 56 -1.53 7.44 15.02
C MET A 56 -0.69 7.44 13.76
N ASP A 57 0.43 8.17 13.74
CA ASP A 57 1.29 8.33 12.57
C ASP A 57 2.12 7.08 12.24
N GLY A 58 2.31 6.21 13.21
CA GLY A 58 2.85 4.87 12.98
C GLY A 58 4.36 4.74 12.91
N VAL A 59 5.11 5.79 13.24
CA VAL A 59 6.59 5.72 13.28
C VAL A 59 7.03 5.02 14.56
N GLY A 60 7.53 3.80 14.41
CA GLY A 60 7.95 2.97 15.55
C GLY A 60 9.11 3.57 16.32
N GLY A 61 8.95 3.67 17.64
CA GLY A 61 9.94 4.29 18.53
C GLY A 61 9.86 5.82 18.62
N LEU A 62 9.10 6.48 17.75
CA LEU A 62 8.90 7.93 17.78
C LEU A 62 7.46 8.28 18.19
N ASN A 63 6.46 7.88 17.40
CA ASN A 63 5.06 8.21 17.67
C ASN A 63 4.35 7.14 18.49
N GLN A 64 4.80 5.90 18.40
CA GLN A 64 4.24 4.75 19.09
C GLN A 64 5.28 3.69 19.39
N LYS A 65 4.96 2.78 20.32
CA LYS A 65 5.72 1.53 20.46
C LYS A 65 5.45 0.62 19.25
N GLN A 66 6.47 -0.11 18.82
CA GLN A 66 6.32 -1.13 17.80
C GLN A 66 5.31 -2.19 18.24
N ILE A 67 4.57 -2.74 17.30
CA ILE A 67 3.59 -3.80 17.52
C ILE A 67 4.34 -5.14 17.60
N PRO A 68 4.42 -5.80 18.77
CA PRO A 68 5.10 -7.08 18.88
C PRO A 68 4.41 -8.17 18.08
N VAL A 69 5.15 -9.23 17.79
CA VAL A 69 4.61 -10.44 17.14
C VAL A 69 3.37 -10.96 17.89
N GLY A 70 2.31 -11.27 17.17
CA GLY A 70 1.04 -11.76 17.70
C GLY A 70 0.17 -10.72 18.39
N LYS A 71 0.60 -9.46 18.48
CA LYS A 71 -0.18 -8.38 19.11
C LYS A 71 -0.94 -7.55 18.08
N THR A 72 -1.97 -6.85 18.57
CA THR A 72 -2.81 -5.97 17.77
C THR A 72 -2.66 -4.53 18.26
N PHE A 73 -2.53 -3.60 17.34
CA PHE A 73 -2.66 -2.16 17.56
C PHE A 73 -3.86 -1.62 16.81
N VAL A 74 -4.52 -0.62 17.35
CA VAL A 74 -5.70 0.00 16.72
C VAL A 74 -5.34 1.42 16.33
N TYR A 75 -5.30 1.69 15.03
CA TYR A 75 -5.21 3.05 14.49
C TYR A 75 -6.60 3.63 14.37
N GLU A 76 -6.82 4.82 14.92
CA GLU A 76 -8.11 5.50 14.83
C GLU A 76 -7.91 6.99 14.59
N PHE A 77 -8.44 7.48 13.46
CA PHE A 77 -8.29 8.88 13.04
C PHE A 77 -9.41 9.30 12.08
N ILE A 78 -9.47 10.60 11.81
CA ILE A 78 -10.35 11.15 10.77
C ILE A 78 -9.55 11.34 9.49
N ALA A 79 -10.05 10.83 8.36
CA ALA A 79 -9.48 11.07 7.04
C ALA A 79 -9.70 12.53 6.63
N ARG A 80 -8.64 13.36 6.66
CA ARG A 80 -8.75 14.83 6.50
C ARG A 80 -8.20 15.34 5.18
N ARG A 81 -7.52 14.52 4.42
CA ARG A 81 -6.81 14.94 3.21
C ARG A 81 -7.25 14.10 2.02
N PRO A 82 -8.01 14.67 1.07
CA PRO A 82 -8.31 13.99 -0.19
C PRO A 82 -7.04 13.76 -1.01
N GLY A 83 -7.01 12.66 -1.74
CA GLY A 83 -5.91 12.31 -2.62
C GLY A 83 -5.60 10.81 -2.63
N THR A 84 -4.52 10.47 -3.32
CA THR A 84 -4.00 9.12 -3.44
C THR A 84 -2.67 9.04 -2.71
N PHE A 85 -2.55 8.10 -1.79
CA PHE A 85 -1.44 7.95 -0.87
C PHE A 85 -1.06 6.47 -0.74
N MET A 86 -0.09 6.18 0.09
CA MET A 86 0.29 4.81 0.43
C MET A 86 0.28 4.59 1.94
N TYR A 87 0.24 3.34 2.35
CA TYR A 87 0.55 2.93 3.71
C TYR A 87 1.64 1.86 3.68
N HIS A 88 2.53 1.89 4.66
CA HIS A 88 3.69 1.01 4.71
C HIS A 88 4.21 0.84 6.15
N PRO A 89 5.06 -0.15 6.44
CA PRO A 89 5.69 -0.28 7.75
C PRO A 89 6.64 0.89 8.05
N HIS A 90 6.79 1.21 9.33
CA HIS A 90 7.78 2.19 9.78
C HIS A 90 8.44 1.75 11.10
N ALA A 91 8.77 0.46 11.19
CA ALA A 91 9.56 -0.13 12.28
C ALA A 91 10.94 -0.55 11.75
N ASP A 92 11.03 -1.65 11.02
CA ASP A 92 12.18 -1.99 10.19
C ASP A 92 11.79 -1.75 8.72
N GLU A 93 11.68 -0.49 8.37
CA GLU A 93 11.11 -0.04 7.11
C GLU A 93 11.86 -0.61 5.91
N MET A 94 13.19 -0.58 5.95
CA MET A 94 14.04 -1.04 4.85
C MET A 94 13.78 -2.52 4.53
N VAL A 95 13.80 -3.37 5.54
CA VAL A 95 13.55 -4.81 5.38
C VAL A 95 12.10 -5.06 4.96
N GLN A 96 11.15 -4.49 5.67
CA GLN A 96 9.73 -4.80 5.47
C GLN A 96 9.20 -4.29 4.14
N MET A 97 9.66 -3.13 3.68
CA MET A 97 9.32 -2.63 2.34
C MET A 97 10.02 -3.43 1.22
N ALA A 98 11.29 -3.78 1.38
CA ALA A 98 12.00 -4.64 0.43
C ALA A 98 11.34 -6.03 0.30
N MET A 99 10.71 -6.52 1.36
CA MET A 99 9.91 -7.74 1.35
C MET A 99 8.52 -7.57 0.74
N GLY A 100 8.10 -6.36 0.34
CA GLY A 100 6.85 -6.11 -0.39
C GLY A 100 5.70 -5.54 0.44
N MET A 101 5.94 -5.09 1.67
CA MET A 101 4.90 -4.54 2.53
C MET A 101 4.57 -3.08 2.17
N MET A 102 3.55 -2.90 1.38
CA MET A 102 3.01 -1.60 0.99
C MET A 102 1.55 -1.73 0.55
N GLY A 103 0.80 -0.67 0.59
CA GLY A 103 -0.58 -0.65 0.11
C GLY A 103 -1.02 0.75 -0.30
N LEU A 104 -2.07 0.81 -1.09
CA LEU A 104 -2.64 2.05 -1.60
C LEU A 104 -3.72 2.56 -0.66
N TRP A 105 -3.72 3.88 -0.44
CA TRP A 105 -4.75 4.59 0.29
C TRP A 105 -5.36 5.68 -0.59
N ILE A 106 -6.68 5.70 -0.71
CA ILE A 106 -7.41 6.72 -1.47
C ILE A 106 -8.41 7.40 -0.54
N THR A 107 -8.31 8.72 -0.41
CA THR A 107 -9.34 9.54 0.24
C THR A 107 -10.09 10.32 -0.82
N HIS A 108 -11.35 9.99 -1.01
CA HIS A 108 -12.23 10.74 -1.90
C HIS A 108 -12.65 12.06 -1.24
N PRO A 109 -12.66 13.17 -1.98
CA PRO A 109 -13.19 14.42 -1.43
C PRO A 109 -14.66 14.27 -1.06
N LYS A 110 -15.05 14.90 0.04
CA LYS A 110 -16.45 15.00 0.43
C LYS A 110 -17.19 15.91 -0.56
N VAL A 111 -18.28 15.41 -1.12
CA VAL A 111 -19.17 16.18 -1.99
C VAL A 111 -20.49 16.47 -1.26
N ALA A 112 -21.14 17.56 -1.61
CA ALA A 112 -22.45 17.91 -1.07
C ALA A 112 -23.49 16.82 -1.42
N PRO A 113 -24.49 16.58 -0.58
CA PRO A 113 -25.57 15.65 -0.90
C PRO A 113 -26.22 15.97 -2.26
N GLY A 114 -26.34 14.98 -3.14
CA GLY A 114 -26.87 15.13 -4.49
C GLY A 114 -25.91 15.68 -5.54
N ALA A 115 -24.71 16.09 -5.15
CA ALA A 115 -23.68 16.52 -6.10
C ALA A 115 -22.87 15.33 -6.63
N SER A 116 -22.52 15.39 -7.92
CA SER A 116 -21.59 14.41 -8.50
C SER A 116 -20.15 14.76 -8.16
N HIS A 117 -19.33 13.75 -7.91
CA HIS A 117 -17.90 13.97 -7.72
C HIS A 117 -17.27 14.58 -8.98
N PRO A 118 -16.58 15.74 -8.88
CA PRO A 118 -16.18 16.51 -10.06
C PRO A 118 -15.20 15.79 -10.98
N VAL A 119 -14.41 14.86 -10.46
CA VAL A 119 -13.42 14.08 -11.24
C VAL A 119 -13.96 12.68 -11.55
N ILE A 120 -14.42 11.93 -10.55
CA ILE A 120 -14.84 10.52 -10.72
C ILE A 120 -16.04 10.42 -11.66
N ALA A 121 -17.00 11.35 -11.58
CA ALA A 121 -18.18 11.35 -12.46
C ALA A 121 -17.86 11.52 -13.95
N GLN A 122 -16.64 11.97 -14.28
CA GLN A 122 -16.21 12.18 -15.66
C GLN A 122 -15.27 11.10 -16.19
N VAL A 123 -14.94 10.11 -15.37
CA VAL A 123 -13.95 9.07 -15.68
C VAL A 123 -14.67 7.77 -15.99
N GLN A 124 -14.44 7.19 -17.17
CA GLN A 124 -14.99 5.90 -17.58
C GLN A 124 -14.07 4.73 -17.17
N ARG A 125 -12.79 5.01 -16.97
CA ARG A 125 -11.79 4.02 -16.54
C ARG A 125 -10.91 4.61 -15.45
N ASP A 126 -10.81 3.90 -14.34
CA ASP A 126 -9.98 4.30 -13.22
C ASP A 126 -9.01 3.16 -12.86
N TYR A 127 -7.71 3.47 -12.88
CA TYR A 127 -6.64 2.51 -12.58
C TYR A 127 -5.74 3.07 -11.51
N ALA A 128 -5.35 2.21 -10.58
CA ALA A 128 -4.42 2.58 -9.52
C ALA A 128 -3.24 1.60 -9.51
N PHE A 129 -2.04 2.13 -9.56
CA PHE A 129 -0.80 1.36 -9.55
C PHE A 129 0.11 1.82 -8.43
N LEU A 130 0.56 0.85 -7.65
CA LEU A 130 1.66 1.03 -6.72
C LEU A 130 2.93 0.51 -7.39
N LEU A 131 3.88 1.39 -7.64
CA LEU A 131 5.16 1.05 -8.24
C LEU A 131 6.10 0.58 -7.14
N SER A 132 6.77 -0.53 -7.36
CA SER A 132 7.79 -1.04 -6.45
C SER A 132 8.90 -1.76 -7.20
N ALA A 133 10.03 -1.94 -6.54
CA ALA A 133 11.16 -2.66 -7.08
C ALA A 133 11.66 -3.70 -6.07
N PHE A 134 12.16 -4.80 -6.58
CA PHE A 134 12.75 -5.88 -5.77
C PHE A 134 14.15 -6.21 -6.28
N ASP A 135 14.98 -6.69 -5.38
CA ASP A 135 16.24 -7.36 -5.70
C ASP A 135 16.07 -8.86 -5.41
N VAL A 136 15.99 -9.66 -6.46
CA VAL A 136 15.79 -11.12 -6.35
C VAL A 136 16.81 -11.84 -7.21
N ASP A 137 17.67 -12.64 -6.60
CA ASP A 137 18.63 -13.47 -7.33
C ASP A 137 17.94 -14.54 -8.16
N PRO A 138 18.45 -14.84 -9.36
CA PRO A 138 18.01 -15.99 -10.12
C PRO A 138 18.06 -17.28 -9.30
N GLY A 139 16.94 -18.01 -9.25
CA GLY A 139 16.82 -19.23 -8.45
C GLY A 139 16.51 -19.02 -6.97
N SER A 140 16.66 -17.80 -6.43
CA SER A 140 16.09 -17.42 -5.14
C SER A 140 14.65 -16.94 -5.35
N MET A 141 13.79 -17.17 -4.38
CA MET A 141 12.41 -16.68 -4.42
C MET A 141 12.17 -15.59 -3.38
N THR A 142 13.20 -15.21 -2.64
CA THR A 142 13.11 -14.24 -1.54
C THR A 142 13.87 -12.97 -1.92
N PRO A 143 13.25 -11.79 -1.82
CA PRO A 143 13.95 -10.54 -2.05
C PRO A 143 15.11 -10.35 -1.08
N LYS A 144 16.19 -9.78 -1.57
CA LYS A 144 17.30 -9.30 -0.73
C LYS A 144 16.88 -8.01 -0.04
N VAL A 145 17.23 -7.90 1.22
CA VAL A 145 16.86 -6.76 2.06
C VAL A 145 18.05 -5.89 2.46
N ASN A 146 19.26 -6.27 2.05
CA ASN A 146 20.50 -5.66 2.52
C ASN A 146 20.84 -4.32 1.86
N THR A 147 20.33 -4.08 0.66
CA THR A 147 20.55 -2.83 -0.07
C THR A 147 19.30 -2.47 -0.84
N MET A 148 18.97 -1.18 -0.85
CA MET A 148 17.87 -0.64 -1.69
C MET A 148 18.41 0.00 -2.97
N LEU A 149 19.57 -0.43 -3.47
CA LEU A 149 20.27 0.24 -4.56
C LEU A 149 20.29 -0.58 -5.86
N ASP A 150 20.32 -1.91 -5.78
CA ASP A 150 20.55 -2.79 -6.91
C ASP A 150 19.31 -3.57 -7.32
N HIS A 151 18.17 -2.88 -7.41
CA HIS A 151 16.92 -3.52 -7.81
C HIS A 151 17.01 -4.04 -9.25
N ASN A 152 16.62 -5.30 -9.45
CA ASN A 152 16.61 -5.97 -10.74
C ASN A 152 15.20 -6.28 -11.27
N ILE A 153 14.16 -6.10 -10.44
CA ILE A 153 12.76 -6.34 -10.81
C ILE A 153 11.93 -5.10 -10.48
N TRP A 154 11.34 -4.49 -11.50
CA TRP A 154 10.43 -3.34 -11.38
C TRP A 154 9.01 -3.76 -11.62
N THR A 155 8.11 -3.41 -10.73
CA THR A 155 6.75 -3.94 -10.69
C THR A 155 5.69 -2.87 -10.68
N PHE A 156 4.52 -3.23 -11.23
CA PHE A 156 3.24 -2.55 -11.06
C PHE A 156 2.33 -3.46 -10.22
N ASN A 157 1.95 -3.02 -9.03
CA ASN A 157 1.15 -3.81 -8.09
C ASN A 157 1.80 -5.18 -7.78
N SER A 158 3.13 -5.19 -7.54
CA SER A 158 3.97 -6.38 -7.30
C SER A 158 3.91 -7.42 -8.43
N ARG A 159 3.75 -6.97 -9.69
CA ARG A 159 3.79 -7.82 -10.88
C ARG A 159 4.63 -7.20 -11.99
N VAL A 160 5.25 -8.04 -12.79
CA VAL A 160 5.94 -7.66 -14.03
C VAL A 160 5.16 -8.15 -15.26
N PHE A 161 5.49 -7.61 -16.43
CA PHE A 161 4.93 -8.12 -17.69
C PHE A 161 5.28 -9.61 -17.86
N PRO A 162 4.32 -10.45 -18.35
CA PRO A 162 2.97 -10.13 -18.80
C PRO A 162 1.87 -10.23 -17.72
N ALA A 163 2.22 -10.37 -16.44
CA ALA A 163 1.25 -10.55 -15.36
C ALA A 163 0.63 -9.22 -14.86
N ILE A 164 1.06 -8.07 -15.39
CA ILE A 164 0.46 -6.77 -15.11
C ILE A 164 -0.94 -6.73 -15.73
N THR A 165 -1.92 -6.23 -14.98
CA THR A 165 -3.27 -6.02 -15.51
C THR A 165 -3.24 -5.02 -16.68
N PRO A 166 -3.70 -5.37 -17.88
CA PRO A 166 -3.70 -4.46 -19.00
C PRO A 166 -4.58 -3.24 -18.75
N LEU A 167 -4.11 -2.07 -19.17
CA LEU A 167 -4.93 -0.86 -19.25
C LEU A 167 -5.78 -0.94 -20.53
N VAL A 168 -7.09 -1.06 -20.37
CA VAL A 168 -8.04 -1.18 -21.48
C VAL A 168 -8.96 0.02 -21.50
N ALA A 169 -8.97 0.74 -22.62
CA ALA A 169 -9.86 1.87 -22.85
C ALA A 169 -10.35 1.90 -24.30
N ARG A 170 -11.55 2.42 -24.52
CA ARG A 170 -12.04 2.72 -25.86
C ARG A 170 -11.62 4.13 -26.26
N GLN A 171 -11.48 4.36 -27.55
CA GLN A 171 -11.22 5.70 -28.06
C GLN A 171 -12.30 6.68 -27.57
N GLY A 172 -11.87 7.82 -27.00
CA GLY A 172 -12.74 8.85 -26.45
C GLY A 172 -13.13 8.67 -24.99
N GLU A 173 -12.82 7.53 -24.35
CA GLU A 173 -12.98 7.36 -22.91
C GLU A 173 -11.94 8.21 -22.15
N ARG A 174 -12.39 8.81 -21.05
CA ARG A 174 -11.49 9.48 -20.11
C ARG A 174 -10.96 8.47 -19.11
N VAL A 175 -9.65 8.37 -19.03
CA VAL A 175 -8.92 7.45 -18.15
C VAL A 175 -8.21 8.24 -17.06
N ARG A 176 -8.23 7.73 -15.83
CA ARG A 176 -7.48 8.24 -14.69
C ARG A 176 -6.61 7.13 -14.11
#